data_91a99b1527003953501acb0b929b50d0
#
_entry.id   91a99b1527003953501acb0b929b50d0
#
_cell.length_a   1.000
_cell.length_b   1.000
_cell.length_c   1.000
_cell.angle_alpha   90.00
_cell.angle_beta   90.00
_cell.angle_gamma   90.00
#
_symmetry.space_group_name_H-M   'P 1'
#
loop_
_entity.id
_entity.type
_entity.pdbx_description
1 polymer ?
#
loop_
_entity_poly.entity_id
_entity_poly.type
_entity_poly.pdbx_seq_one_letter_code
_entity_poly.pdbx_strand_id
1 'polypeptide(L)'
;MRRVLGHGSFLRFYLLLGLALCVVFFIALGGRSFIEQIRREDYREQLAALPMSLMTQQLASSPVAGRESLLARFSDQLGMQLSLKRIESVGLNYFEQARVERGTVLVAEDPWRLRQRIPNDEWLLEATFAAWSERQWQGSMILLGGWLASMPHEARADAIASLDAGSWPLVLLSAPPSDLTPEQQFQLAQGGVLTRLVSDKLSLMLLYRLPDDNQWLQAGPTSRGDTLPANLHLPLLVGLMVVLSLIIYLIMRSIEARMARLELAATRIASGRLET
;
A
#
# COMPACT_ATOMS: atom_id res chain seq x y z
N MET A 1 58.68 6.76 28.40
CA MET A 1 57.41 6.04 28.57
C MET A 1 56.16 6.93 28.39
N ARG A 2 56.07 7.78 27.37
CA ARG A 2 55.04 8.84 27.24
C ARG A 2 54.29 8.88 25.90
N ARG A 3 54.34 7.80 25.08
CA ARG A 3 53.67 7.76 23.76
C ARG A 3 52.43 6.86 23.65
N VAL A 4 51.98 6.24 24.74
CA VAL A 4 50.84 5.25 24.69
C VAL A 4 49.47 5.88 24.93
N LEU A 5 49.41 7.09 25.53
CA LEU A 5 48.12 7.71 25.91
C LEU A 5 47.36 8.39 24.77
N GLY A 6 48.02 8.70 23.65
CA GLY A 6 47.38 9.34 22.49
C GLY A 6 46.57 8.37 21.61
N HIS A 7 47.03 7.12 21.49
CA HIS A 7 46.43 6.13 20.56
C HIS A 7 45.05 5.62 21.03
N GLY A 8 44.84 5.47 22.34
CA GLY A 8 43.58 5.00 22.87
C GLY A 8 42.39 5.97 22.68
N SER A 9 42.72 7.28 22.61
CA SER A 9 41.70 8.33 22.44
C SER A 9 41.27 8.45 20.98
N PHE A 10 42.18 8.30 20.03
CA PHE A 10 41.88 8.27 18.60
C PHE A 10 41.12 7.01 18.25
N LEU A 11 41.52 5.85 18.77
CA LEU A 11 40.83 4.59 18.50
C LEU A 11 39.36 4.62 18.98
N ARG A 12 39.09 5.20 20.15
CA ARG A 12 37.69 5.37 20.64
C ARG A 12 36.88 6.30 19.77
N PHE A 13 37.48 7.38 19.23
CA PHE A 13 36.79 8.27 18.30
C PHE A 13 36.42 7.55 17.00
N TYR A 14 37.37 6.81 16.40
CA TYR A 14 37.12 6.05 15.18
C TYR A 14 36.08 4.92 15.42
N LEU A 15 36.11 4.26 16.59
CA LEU A 15 35.12 3.27 16.96
C LEU A 15 33.72 3.89 17.08
N LEU A 16 33.59 5.07 17.73
CA LEU A 16 32.30 5.75 17.83
C LEU A 16 31.79 6.23 16.46
N LEU A 17 32.68 6.76 15.63
CA LEU A 17 32.33 7.18 14.28
C LEU A 17 31.91 5.98 13.41
N GLY A 18 32.66 4.88 13.49
CA GLY A 18 32.33 3.63 12.81
C GLY A 18 30.99 3.05 13.26
N LEU A 19 30.73 3.06 14.58
CA LEU A 19 29.46 2.62 15.14
C LEU A 19 28.30 3.51 14.65
N ALA A 20 28.49 4.84 14.63
CA ALA A 20 27.49 5.78 14.13
C ALA A 20 27.17 5.54 12.65
N LEU A 21 28.20 5.33 11.82
CA LEU A 21 28.03 4.97 10.41
C LEU A 21 27.30 3.63 10.23
N CYS A 22 27.64 2.62 11.02
CA CYS A 22 26.92 1.34 11.02
C CYS A 22 25.44 1.53 11.39
N VAL A 23 25.13 2.30 12.42
CA VAL A 23 23.73 2.57 12.83
C VAL A 23 22.96 3.25 11.69
N VAL A 24 23.54 4.29 11.07
CA VAL A 24 22.92 4.97 9.93
C VAL A 24 22.69 4.00 8.75
N PHE A 25 23.67 3.15 8.46
CA PHE A 25 23.58 2.15 7.40
C PHE A 25 22.48 1.12 7.69
N PHE A 26 22.38 0.60 8.92
CA PHE A 26 21.32 -0.33 9.31
C PHE A 26 19.93 0.33 9.29
N ILE A 27 19.82 1.59 9.69
CA ILE A 27 18.56 2.34 9.58
C ILE A 27 18.16 2.54 8.12
N ALA A 28 19.14 2.86 7.25
CA ALA A 28 18.88 3.02 5.81
C ALA A 28 18.44 1.70 5.14
N LEU A 29 19.10 0.59 5.47
CA LEU A 29 18.74 -0.74 4.95
C LEU A 29 17.40 -1.22 5.51
N GLY A 30 17.19 -1.13 6.82
CA GLY A 30 15.94 -1.52 7.48
C GLY A 30 14.77 -0.64 7.03
N GLY A 31 15.02 0.66 6.87
CA GLY A 31 14.04 1.61 6.34
C GLY A 31 13.59 1.25 4.93
N ARG A 32 14.53 0.84 4.06
CA ARG A 32 14.19 0.40 2.70
C ARG A 32 13.29 -0.84 2.71
N SER A 33 13.64 -1.87 3.49
CA SER A 33 12.84 -3.10 3.60
C SER A 33 11.45 -2.81 4.17
N PHE A 34 11.35 -1.95 5.17
CA PHE A 34 10.09 -1.53 5.78
C PHE A 34 9.21 -0.75 4.78
N ILE A 35 9.80 0.16 4.01
CA ILE A 35 9.11 0.91 2.95
C ILE A 35 8.60 -0.05 1.87
N GLU A 36 9.42 -1.02 1.43
CA GLU A 36 9.01 -2.00 0.44
C GLU A 36 7.86 -2.88 0.94
N GLN A 37 7.86 -3.23 2.23
CA GLN A 37 6.77 -3.99 2.84
C GLN A 37 5.47 -3.18 2.86
N ILE A 38 5.49 -1.93 3.36
CA ILE A 38 4.31 -1.04 3.36
C ILE A 38 3.79 -0.86 1.93
N ARG A 39 4.69 -0.63 0.97
CA ARG A 39 4.32 -0.46 -0.44
C ARG A 39 3.65 -1.69 -1.04
N ARG A 40 4.12 -2.89 -0.67
CA ARG A 40 3.49 -4.14 -1.10
C ARG A 40 2.09 -4.30 -0.51
N GLU A 41 1.93 -4.01 0.77
CA GLU A 41 0.64 -4.08 1.45
C GLU A 41 -0.34 -3.08 0.84
N ASP A 42 0.05 -1.81 0.68
CA ASP A 42 -0.76 -0.76 0.09
C ASP A 42 -1.17 -1.10 -1.36
N TYR A 43 -0.22 -1.59 -2.18
CA TYR A 43 -0.50 -2.03 -3.53
C TYR A 43 -1.54 -3.17 -3.58
N ARG A 44 -1.43 -4.14 -2.67
CA ARG A 44 -2.38 -5.26 -2.58
C ARG A 44 -3.76 -4.82 -2.16
N GLU A 45 -3.85 -3.90 -1.20
CA GLU A 45 -5.11 -3.30 -0.79
C GLU A 45 -5.78 -2.58 -1.95
N GLN A 46 -5.01 -1.78 -2.67
CA GLN A 46 -5.48 -1.08 -3.85
C GLN A 46 -5.96 -2.03 -4.96
N LEU A 47 -5.26 -3.14 -5.18
CA LEU A 47 -5.68 -4.17 -6.12
C LEU A 47 -7.00 -4.84 -5.70
N ALA A 48 -7.17 -5.08 -4.40
CA ALA A 48 -8.34 -5.74 -3.85
C ALA A 48 -9.56 -4.79 -3.69
N ALA A 49 -9.34 -3.48 -3.67
CA ALA A 49 -10.36 -2.49 -3.37
C ALA A 49 -11.56 -2.58 -4.33
N LEU A 50 -11.30 -2.60 -5.64
CA LEU A 50 -12.37 -2.63 -6.65
C LEU A 50 -13.29 -3.85 -6.53
N PRO A 51 -12.80 -5.11 -6.59
CA PRO A 51 -13.68 -6.27 -6.50
C PRO A 51 -14.39 -6.36 -5.14
N MET A 52 -13.71 -6.03 -4.06
CA MET A 52 -14.30 -6.11 -2.72
C MET A 52 -15.36 -5.04 -2.48
N SER A 53 -15.10 -3.78 -2.85
CA SER A 53 -16.08 -2.70 -2.71
C SER A 53 -17.33 -2.95 -3.56
N LEU A 54 -17.16 -3.46 -4.78
CA LEU A 54 -18.28 -3.82 -5.65
C LEU A 54 -19.14 -4.93 -5.03
N MET A 55 -18.53 -6.01 -4.54
CA MET A 55 -19.24 -7.12 -3.92
C MET A 55 -19.95 -6.69 -2.63
N THR A 56 -19.26 -5.94 -1.75
CA THR A 56 -19.84 -5.49 -0.48
C THR A 56 -21.00 -4.52 -0.69
N GLN A 57 -20.92 -3.64 -1.69
CA GLN A 57 -22.00 -2.72 -2.03
C GLN A 57 -23.23 -3.43 -2.59
N GLN A 58 -23.05 -4.42 -3.46
CA GLN A 58 -24.14 -5.24 -3.96
C GLN A 58 -24.77 -6.09 -2.86
N LEU A 59 -23.99 -6.64 -1.94
CA LEU A 59 -24.48 -7.37 -0.77
C LEU A 59 -25.24 -6.46 0.20
N ALA A 60 -24.79 -5.22 0.39
CA ALA A 60 -25.48 -4.24 1.24
C ALA A 60 -26.86 -3.85 0.68
N SER A 61 -26.99 -3.74 -0.63
CA SER A 61 -28.27 -3.41 -1.30
C SER A 61 -29.21 -4.60 -1.42
N SER A 62 -28.75 -5.81 -1.12
CA SER A 62 -29.53 -7.05 -1.31
C SER A 62 -30.13 -7.55 0.00
N PRO A 63 -31.37 -8.11 -0.04
CA PRO A 63 -31.97 -8.74 1.13
C PRO A 63 -31.13 -9.94 1.59
N VAL A 64 -31.11 -10.20 2.90
CA VAL A 64 -30.29 -11.27 3.51
C VAL A 64 -30.53 -12.64 2.85
N ALA A 65 -31.78 -12.96 2.51
CA ALA A 65 -32.13 -14.22 1.86
C ALA A 65 -31.52 -14.39 0.44
N GLY A 66 -31.15 -13.29 -0.23
CA GLY A 66 -30.57 -13.31 -1.57
C GLY A 66 -29.04 -13.36 -1.59
N ARG A 67 -28.40 -13.13 -0.43
CA ARG A 67 -26.94 -12.99 -0.35
C ARG A 67 -26.19 -14.27 -0.73
N GLU A 68 -26.71 -15.44 -0.37
CA GLU A 68 -26.08 -16.72 -0.72
C GLU A 68 -25.98 -16.92 -2.24
N SER A 69 -27.05 -16.62 -2.97
CA SER A 69 -27.04 -16.72 -4.43
C SER A 69 -26.10 -15.74 -5.10
N LEU A 70 -25.98 -14.52 -4.53
CA LEU A 70 -25.00 -13.53 -4.98
C LEU A 70 -23.56 -13.98 -4.72
N LEU A 71 -23.27 -14.51 -3.53
CA LEU A 71 -21.95 -15.05 -3.20
C LEU A 71 -21.54 -16.18 -4.14
N ALA A 72 -22.48 -17.12 -4.43
CA ALA A 72 -22.21 -18.20 -5.37
C ALA A 72 -21.86 -17.66 -6.77
N ARG A 73 -22.62 -16.66 -7.26
CA ARG A 73 -22.34 -16.01 -8.54
C ARG A 73 -21.00 -15.30 -8.57
N PHE A 74 -20.67 -14.53 -7.53
CA PHE A 74 -19.39 -13.85 -7.43
C PHE A 74 -18.22 -14.84 -7.34
N SER A 75 -18.40 -15.90 -6.55
CA SER A 75 -17.42 -16.98 -6.40
C SER A 75 -17.08 -17.62 -7.74
N ASP A 76 -18.08 -17.92 -8.54
CA ASP A 76 -17.89 -18.51 -9.87
C ASP A 76 -17.21 -17.54 -10.84
N GLN A 77 -17.67 -16.29 -10.90
CA GLN A 77 -17.13 -15.29 -11.82
C GLN A 77 -15.68 -14.90 -11.49
N LEU A 78 -15.37 -14.72 -10.21
CA LEU A 78 -14.04 -14.30 -9.78
C LEU A 78 -13.07 -15.48 -9.54
N GLY A 79 -13.58 -16.70 -9.43
CA GLY A 79 -12.76 -17.87 -9.04
C GLY A 79 -12.20 -17.75 -7.63
N MET A 80 -12.97 -17.14 -6.70
CA MET A 80 -12.62 -16.96 -5.30
C MET A 80 -13.61 -17.75 -4.42
N GLN A 81 -13.14 -18.27 -3.30
CA GLN A 81 -14.05 -18.80 -2.27
C GLN A 81 -14.53 -17.63 -1.41
N LEU A 82 -15.84 -17.41 -1.40
CA LEU A 82 -16.46 -16.33 -0.66
C LEU A 82 -17.26 -16.85 0.52
N SER A 83 -17.18 -16.14 1.65
CA SER A 83 -17.96 -16.44 2.84
C SER A 83 -18.33 -15.17 3.60
N LEU A 84 -19.46 -15.21 4.31
CA LEU A 84 -19.84 -14.15 5.23
C LEU A 84 -19.49 -14.59 6.65
N LYS A 85 -18.83 -13.69 7.40
CA LYS A 85 -18.49 -13.92 8.81
C LYS A 85 -18.95 -12.73 9.65
N ARG A 86 -19.43 -12.99 10.85
CA ARG A 86 -19.69 -11.89 11.79
C ARG A 86 -18.38 -11.28 12.25
N ILE A 87 -18.34 -9.96 12.36
CA ILE A 87 -17.14 -9.20 12.81
C ILE A 87 -16.62 -9.76 14.12
N GLU A 88 -17.51 -10.06 15.07
CA GLU A 88 -17.17 -10.59 16.39
C GLU A 88 -16.53 -12.00 16.37
N SER A 89 -16.84 -12.79 15.33
CA SER A 89 -16.31 -14.16 15.20
C SER A 89 -14.91 -14.21 14.60
N VAL A 90 -14.43 -13.08 14.06
CA VAL A 90 -13.12 -12.97 13.45
C VAL A 90 -12.21 -12.26 14.46
N GLY A 91 -11.25 -12.96 15.02
CA GLY A 91 -10.29 -12.41 15.99
C GLY A 91 -9.41 -11.31 15.38
N LEU A 92 -10.00 -10.13 15.16
CA LEU A 92 -9.29 -8.95 14.65
C LEU A 92 -8.52 -8.28 15.78
N ASN A 93 -7.30 -7.83 15.51
CA ASN A 93 -6.58 -6.97 16.44
C ASN A 93 -7.14 -5.53 16.39
N TYR A 94 -6.73 -4.69 17.35
CA TYR A 94 -7.23 -3.31 17.47
C TYR A 94 -7.04 -2.48 16.18
N PHE A 95 -5.90 -2.63 15.50
CA PHE A 95 -5.61 -1.90 14.26
C PHE A 95 -6.42 -2.42 13.09
N GLU A 96 -6.59 -3.73 12.97
CA GLU A 96 -7.43 -4.36 11.95
C GLU A 96 -8.90 -3.96 12.12
N GLN A 97 -9.38 -3.96 13.37
CA GLN A 97 -10.75 -3.53 13.66
C GLN A 97 -10.98 -2.08 13.24
N ALA A 98 -10.07 -1.16 13.59
CA ALA A 98 -10.18 0.24 13.19
C ALA A 98 -10.13 0.44 11.66
N ARG A 99 -9.45 -0.45 10.92
CA ARG A 99 -9.41 -0.44 9.45
C ARG A 99 -10.70 -0.97 8.84
N VAL A 100 -11.22 -2.07 9.38
CA VAL A 100 -12.50 -2.66 8.98
C VAL A 100 -13.66 -1.69 9.21
N GLU A 101 -13.67 -0.98 10.35
CA GLU A 101 -14.67 0.05 10.65
C GLU A 101 -14.66 1.20 9.65
N ARG A 102 -13.50 1.55 9.11
CA ARG A 102 -13.34 2.54 8.03
C ARG A 102 -13.71 2.02 6.64
N GLY A 103 -14.05 0.72 6.51
CA GLY A 103 -14.38 0.10 5.23
C GLY A 103 -13.15 -0.32 4.40
N THR A 104 -11.94 -0.24 4.96
CA THR A 104 -10.70 -0.62 4.26
C THR A 104 -10.64 -2.13 4.09
N VAL A 105 -10.13 -2.60 2.94
CA VAL A 105 -9.90 -4.02 2.71
C VAL A 105 -8.67 -4.47 3.50
N LEU A 106 -8.84 -5.50 4.32
CA LEU A 106 -7.71 -6.18 4.96
C LEU A 106 -7.20 -7.29 4.03
N VAL A 107 -5.92 -7.30 3.78
CA VAL A 107 -5.26 -8.30 2.93
C VAL A 107 -4.29 -9.12 3.77
N ALA A 108 -4.45 -10.45 3.77
CA ALA A 108 -3.50 -11.40 4.32
C ALA A 108 -3.00 -12.31 3.20
N GLU A 109 -1.74 -12.69 3.28
CA GLU A 109 -1.12 -13.67 2.37
C GLU A 109 -1.08 -15.06 3.01
N ASP A 110 -0.99 -16.05 2.12
CA ASP A 110 -0.70 -17.45 2.46
C ASP A 110 -1.78 -18.16 3.30
N PRO A 111 -2.94 -18.48 2.76
CA PRO A 111 -3.45 -18.17 1.43
C PRO A 111 -3.94 -16.72 1.35
N TRP A 112 -4.06 -16.18 0.13
CA TRP A 112 -4.64 -14.86 -0.07
C TRP A 112 -6.03 -14.80 0.54
N ARG A 113 -6.20 -13.89 1.48
CA ARG A 113 -7.45 -13.67 2.20
C ARG A 113 -7.74 -12.18 2.26
N LEU A 114 -8.86 -11.81 1.67
CA LEU A 114 -9.36 -10.44 1.68
C LEU A 114 -10.54 -10.38 2.63
N ARG A 115 -10.64 -9.33 3.42
CA ARG A 115 -11.76 -9.08 4.32
C ARG A 115 -12.20 -7.63 4.19
N GLN A 116 -13.49 -7.43 4.04
CA GLN A 116 -14.08 -6.08 4.04
C GLN A 116 -15.44 -6.13 4.71
N ARG A 117 -15.74 -5.09 5.49
CA ARG A 117 -17.05 -4.94 6.11
C ARG A 117 -18.09 -4.60 5.05
N ILE A 118 -19.26 -5.22 5.15
CA ILE A 118 -20.43 -4.81 4.38
C ILE A 118 -20.93 -3.48 4.94
N PRO A 119 -21.15 -2.45 4.13
CA PRO A 119 -21.61 -1.15 4.60
C PRO A 119 -22.89 -1.25 5.44
N ASN A 120 -22.89 -0.62 6.60
CA ASN A 120 -24.01 -0.58 7.55
C ASN A 120 -24.46 -1.96 8.08
N ASP A 121 -23.57 -2.94 8.09
CA ASP A 121 -23.86 -4.29 8.53
C ASP A 121 -22.83 -4.80 9.55
N GLU A 122 -23.16 -5.87 10.28
CA GLU A 122 -22.27 -6.57 11.22
C GLU A 122 -21.49 -7.72 10.56
N TRP A 123 -21.63 -7.86 9.24
CA TRP A 123 -21.01 -8.93 8.48
C TRP A 123 -19.76 -8.43 7.74
N LEU A 124 -18.78 -9.32 7.70
CA LEU A 124 -17.57 -9.24 6.87
C LEU A 124 -17.71 -10.17 5.67
N LEU A 125 -17.43 -9.66 4.50
CA LEU A 125 -17.14 -10.49 3.34
C LEU A 125 -15.69 -10.97 3.44
N GLU A 126 -15.48 -12.27 3.46
CA GLU A 126 -14.16 -12.90 3.34
C GLU A 126 -14.04 -13.58 1.99
N ALA A 127 -12.99 -13.25 1.24
CA ALA A 127 -12.64 -13.88 -0.02
C ALA A 127 -11.29 -14.58 0.14
N THR A 128 -11.19 -15.84 -0.30
CA THR A 128 -9.95 -16.64 -0.24
C THR A 128 -9.64 -17.21 -1.62
N PHE A 129 -8.39 -17.10 -2.05
CA PHE A 129 -7.91 -17.61 -3.35
C PHE A 129 -6.40 -17.88 -3.29
N ALA A 130 -5.90 -18.67 -4.25
CA ALA A 130 -4.49 -19.08 -4.26
C ALA A 130 -3.55 -17.97 -4.73
N ALA A 131 -3.89 -17.27 -5.81
CA ALA A 131 -3.10 -16.22 -6.40
C ALA A 131 -3.96 -15.27 -7.24
N TRP A 132 -3.53 -14.01 -7.36
CA TRP A 132 -4.11 -13.09 -8.32
C TRP A 132 -3.85 -13.56 -9.75
N SER A 133 -4.89 -13.61 -10.55
CA SER A 133 -4.84 -13.99 -11.95
C SER A 133 -5.68 -13.04 -12.80
N GLU A 134 -5.56 -13.16 -14.10
CA GLU A 134 -6.36 -12.41 -15.06
C GLU A 134 -7.88 -12.62 -14.85
N ARG A 135 -8.28 -13.81 -14.38
CA ARG A 135 -9.68 -14.14 -14.10
C ARG A 135 -10.31 -13.19 -13.08
N GLN A 136 -9.61 -12.81 -12.02
CA GLN A 136 -10.12 -11.88 -11.01
C GLN A 136 -10.36 -10.49 -11.60
N TRP A 137 -9.44 -10.04 -12.46
CA TRP A 137 -9.55 -8.73 -13.11
C TRP A 137 -10.69 -8.69 -14.13
N GLN A 138 -10.72 -9.68 -15.00
CA GLN A 138 -11.78 -9.81 -15.99
C GLN A 138 -13.15 -9.99 -15.32
N GLY A 139 -13.24 -10.86 -14.31
CA GLY A 139 -14.45 -11.07 -13.51
C GLY A 139 -14.93 -9.79 -12.83
N SER A 140 -14.01 -8.98 -12.27
CA SER A 140 -14.36 -7.69 -11.66
C SER A 140 -14.95 -6.71 -12.67
N MET A 141 -14.39 -6.64 -13.88
CA MET A 141 -14.90 -5.79 -14.96
C MET A 141 -16.28 -6.24 -15.45
N ILE A 142 -16.50 -7.54 -15.59
CA ILE A 142 -17.78 -8.11 -15.98
C ILE A 142 -18.85 -7.83 -14.90
N LEU A 143 -18.51 -8.03 -13.62
CA LEU A 143 -19.40 -7.75 -12.49
C LEU A 143 -19.75 -6.26 -12.42
N LEU A 144 -18.76 -5.39 -12.56
CA LEU A 144 -18.95 -3.93 -12.56
C LEU A 144 -19.82 -3.50 -13.74
N GLY A 145 -19.52 -4.00 -14.94
CA GLY A 145 -20.31 -3.70 -16.13
C GLY A 145 -21.74 -4.18 -16.04
N GLY A 146 -21.99 -5.41 -15.51
CA GLY A 146 -23.33 -5.93 -15.28
C GLY A 146 -24.10 -5.12 -14.22
N TRP A 147 -23.43 -4.67 -13.17
CA TRP A 147 -24.02 -3.79 -12.16
C TRP A 147 -24.40 -2.43 -12.75
N LEU A 148 -23.51 -1.80 -13.52
CA LEU A 148 -23.78 -0.52 -14.18
C LEU A 148 -24.89 -0.65 -15.24
N ALA A 149 -24.95 -1.75 -15.99
CA ALA A 149 -26.00 -2.01 -16.97
C ALA A 149 -27.40 -2.10 -16.31
N SER A 150 -27.47 -2.56 -15.05
CA SER A 150 -28.73 -2.61 -14.31
C SER A 150 -29.26 -1.24 -13.85
N MET A 151 -28.46 -0.16 -14.03
CA MET A 151 -28.79 1.20 -13.60
C MET A 151 -29.19 2.08 -14.77
N PRO A 152 -30.02 3.12 -14.53
CA PRO A 152 -30.24 4.18 -15.50
C PRO A 152 -28.93 4.86 -15.91
N HIS A 153 -28.83 5.25 -17.16
CA HIS A 153 -27.62 5.84 -17.75
C HIS A 153 -27.07 7.04 -16.91
N GLU A 154 -27.98 7.88 -16.44
CA GLU A 154 -27.64 9.09 -15.65
C GLU A 154 -27.01 8.76 -14.29
N ALA A 155 -27.37 7.62 -13.67
CA ALA A 155 -26.88 7.24 -12.36
C ALA A 155 -25.51 6.53 -12.39
N ARG A 156 -25.03 6.09 -13.55
CA ARG A 156 -23.79 5.29 -13.68
C ARG A 156 -22.54 6.06 -13.27
N ALA A 157 -22.45 7.33 -13.62
CA ALA A 157 -21.31 8.17 -13.27
C ALA A 157 -21.18 8.35 -11.75
N ASP A 158 -22.30 8.61 -11.08
CA ASP A 158 -22.36 8.75 -9.63
C ASP A 158 -22.07 7.42 -8.92
N ALA A 159 -22.57 6.32 -9.49
CA ALA A 159 -22.31 4.98 -8.98
C ALA A 159 -20.80 4.65 -9.03
N ILE A 160 -20.11 4.95 -10.13
CA ILE A 160 -18.66 4.78 -10.25
C ILE A 160 -17.91 5.68 -9.25
N ALA A 161 -18.33 6.93 -9.09
CA ALA A 161 -17.71 7.86 -8.16
C ALA A 161 -17.87 7.43 -6.69
N SER A 162 -18.93 6.67 -6.39
CA SER A 162 -19.18 6.13 -5.04
C SER A 162 -18.37 4.87 -4.70
N LEU A 163 -17.78 4.21 -5.71
CA LEU A 163 -16.97 3.02 -5.50
C LEU A 163 -15.56 3.38 -5.03
N ASP A 164 -15.10 2.70 -3.99
CA ASP A 164 -13.67 2.68 -3.68
C ASP A 164 -12.97 1.71 -4.65
N ALA A 165 -12.49 2.26 -5.74
CA ALA A 165 -11.76 1.51 -6.77
C ALA A 165 -10.25 1.43 -6.48
N GLY A 166 -9.79 1.99 -5.36
CA GLY A 166 -8.38 2.04 -5.00
C GLY A 166 -7.56 2.80 -6.04
N SER A 167 -6.54 2.15 -6.61
CA SER A 167 -5.67 2.74 -7.65
C SER A 167 -6.20 2.57 -9.07
N TRP A 168 -7.42 2.05 -9.26
CA TRP A 168 -8.02 1.86 -10.56
C TRP A 168 -8.90 3.05 -10.94
N PRO A 169 -8.42 4.02 -11.73
CA PRO A 169 -9.30 5.05 -12.24
C PRO A 169 -10.33 4.41 -13.17
N LEU A 170 -11.60 4.56 -12.81
CA LEU A 170 -12.72 4.06 -13.60
C LEU A 170 -13.28 5.20 -14.44
N VAL A 171 -13.43 4.97 -15.74
CA VAL A 171 -13.96 5.96 -16.68
C VAL A 171 -14.99 5.31 -17.60
N LEU A 172 -16.14 5.97 -17.79
CA LEU A 172 -17.10 5.63 -18.82
C LEU A 172 -16.80 6.41 -20.10
N LEU A 173 -16.65 5.68 -21.18
CA LEU A 173 -16.40 6.25 -22.51
C LEU A 173 -17.66 6.10 -23.36
N SER A 174 -18.00 7.12 -24.12
CA SER A 174 -19.12 7.10 -25.08
C SER A 174 -18.77 6.45 -26.42
N ALA A 175 -17.47 6.26 -26.68
CA ALA A 175 -16.95 5.63 -27.88
C ALA A 175 -15.75 4.75 -27.55
N PRO A 176 -15.49 3.70 -28.36
CA PRO A 176 -14.30 2.88 -28.18
C PRO A 176 -13.04 3.69 -28.46
N PRO A 177 -11.90 3.36 -27.80
CA PRO A 177 -10.61 3.92 -28.17
C PRO A 177 -10.31 3.69 -29.66
N SER A 178 -9.78 4.70 -30.33
CA SER A 178 -9.52 4.69 -31.77
C SER A 178 -8.38 3.74 -32.20
N ASP A 179 -7.61 3.24 -31.26
CA ASP A 179 -6.42 2.40 -31.46
C ASP A 179 -6.68 0.89 -31.29
N LEU A 180 -7.95 0.47 -31.28
CA LEU A 180 -8.34 -0.93 -31.19
C LEU A 180 -8.20 -1.65 -32.53
N THR A 181 -7.55 -2.82 -32.52
CA THR A 181 -7.51 -3.70 -33.70
C THR A 181 -8.89 -4.35 -33.93
N PRO A 182 -9.17 -4.80 -35.19
CA PRO A 182 -10.44 -5.51 -35.48
C PRO A 182 -10.67 -6.73 -34.58
N GLU A 183 -9.63 -7.50 -34.26
CA GLU A 183 -9.71 -8.66 -33.36
C GLU A 183 -10.10 -8.26 -31.94
N GLN A 184 -9.54 -7.15 -31.45
CA GLN A 184 -9.86 -6.61 -30.13
C GLN A 184 -11.31 -6.10 -30.06
N GLN A 185 -11.76 -5.43 -31.11
CA GLN A 185 -13.15 -5.00 -31.24
C GLN A 185 -14.11 -6.20 -31.24
N PHE A 186 -13.75 -7.27 -31.96
CA PHE A 186 -14.53 -8.49 -31.99
C PHE A 186 -14.60 -9.17 -30.62
N GLN A 187 -13.48 -9.29 -29.90
CA GLN A 187 -13.44 -9.82 -28.52
C GLN A 187 -14.35 -9.03 -27.58
N LEU A 188 -14.29 -7.71 -27.63
CA LEU A 188 -15.14 -6.84 -26.82
C LEU A 188 -16.61 -6.91 -27.22
N ALA A 189 -16.93 -7.11 -28.51
CA ALA A 189 -18.30 -7.29 -28.97
C ALA A 189 -18.93 -8.60 -28.47
N GLN A 190 -18.10 -9.61 -28.18
CA GLN A 190 -18.55 -10.88 -27.57
C GLN A 190 -18.69 -10.79 -26.05
N GLY A 191 -18.54 -9.62 -25.43
CA GLY A 191 -18.59 -9.43 -23.99
C GLY A 191 -17.30 -9.83 -23.26
N GLY A 192 -16.19 -9.97 -24.00
CA GLY A 192 -14.86 -10.18 -23.43
C GLY A 192 -14.30 -8.91 -22.79
N VAL A 193 -13.37 -9.09 -21.88
CA VAL A 193 -12.57 -8.01 -21.29
C VAL A 193 -11.23 -7.96 -22.01
N LEU A 194 -10.84 -6.80 -22.50
CA LEU A 194 -9.54 -6.58 -23.11
C LEU A 194 -8.55 -6.06 -22.07
N THR A 195 -7.46 -6.80 -21.89
CA THR A 195 -6.35 -6.41 -21.03
C THR A 195 -5.23 -5.84 -21.90
N ARG A 196 -4.81 -4.61 -21.64
CA ARG A 196 -3.73 -3.92 -22.37
C ARG A 196 -2.64 -3.44 -21.41
N LEU A 197 -1.39 -3.58 -21.84
CA LEU A 197 -0.24 -2.93 -21.20
C LEU A 197 -0.01 -1.58 -21.90
N VAL A 198 -0.05 -0.52 -21.14
CA VAL A 198 0.29 0.82 -21.63
C VAL A 198 1.80 0.99 -21.57
N SER A 199 2.43 1.20 -22.72
CA SER A 199 3.89 1.11 -22.93
C SER A 199 4.73 2.06 -22.08
N ASP A 200 4.16 3.20 -21.66
CA ASP A 200 4.93 4.27 -21.01
C ASP A 200 5.31 3.95 -19.55
N LYS A 201 4.55 3.11 -18.86
CA LYS A 201 4.76 2.82 -17.41
C LYS A 201 4.55 1.37 -17.02
N LEU A 202 4.49 0.41 -17.96
CA LEU A 202 4.08 -0.97 -17.68
C LEU A 202 2.77 -1.03 -16.86
N SER A 203 1.89 -0.06 -17.07
CA SER A 203 0.61 0.04 -16.38
C SER A 203 -0.45 -0.79 -17.10
N LEU A 204 -1.28 -1.45 -16.31
CA LEU A 204 -2.36 -2.28 -16.80
C LEU A 204 -3.61 -1.44 -17.04
N MET A 205 -4.25 -1.63 -18.18
CA MET A 205 -5.54 -1.03 -18.51
C MET A 205 -6.51 -2.14 -18.93
N LEU A 206 -7.71 -2.11 -18.37
CA LEU A 206 -8.79 -3.02 -18.72
C LEU A 206 -9.87 -2.23 -19.47
N LEU A 207 -10.41 -2.84 -20.48
CA LEU A 207 -11.51 -2.27 -21.27
C LEU A 207 -12.63 -3.31 -21.39
N TYR A 208 -13.86 -2.87 -21.17
CA TYR A 208 -15.04 -3.69 -21.25
C TYR A 208 -16.19 -2.92 -21.91
N ARG A 209 -16.92 -3.55 -22.82
CA ARG A 209 -18.13 -2.97 -23.42
C ARG A 209 -19.32 -3.32 -22.54
N LEU A 210 -20.12 -2.34 -22.12
CA LEU A 210 -21.34 -2.61 -21.36
C LEU A 210 -22.34 -3.40 -22.23
N PRO A 211 -22.97 -4.44 -21.69
CA PRO A 211 -24.08 -5.09 -22.37
C PRO A 211 -25.22 -4.07 -22.55
N ASP A 212 -25.95 -4.19 -23.63
CA ASP A 212 -27.14 -3.37 -23.96
C ASP A 212 -26.90 -1.88 -24.22
N ASP A 213 -25.64 -1.41 -24.25
CA ASP A 213 -25.35 -0.01 -24.47
C ASP A 213 -24.09 0.18 -25.35
N ASN A 214 -23.96 1.35 -25.94
CA ASN A 214 -22.77 1.69 -26.69
C ASN A 214 -21.75 2.41 -25.83
N GLN A 215 -21.76 2.14 -24.51
CA GLN A 215 -20.83 2.64 -23.53
C GLN A 215 -19.71 1.64 -23.26
N TRP A 216 -18.57 2.18 -22.92
CA TRP A 216 -17.36 1.45 -22.65
C TRP A 216 -16.86 1.78 -21.25
N LEU A 217 -16.52 0.76 -20.50
CA LEU A 217 -15.92 0.90 -19.19
C LEU A 217 -14.42 0.68 -19.31
N GLN A 218 -13.66 1.68 -18.92
CA GLN A 218 -12.21 1.60 -18.80
C GLN A 218 -11.80 1.64 -17.34
N ALA A 219 -10.95 0.70 -16.95
CA ALA A 219 -10.28 0.70 -15.66
C ALA A 219 -8.76 0.81 -15.87
N GLY A 220 -8.14 1.78 -15.24
CA GLY A 220 -6.72 2.08 -15.44
C GLY A 220 -6.47 3.25 -16.39
N PRO A 221 -5.19 3.57 -16.65
CA PRO A 221 -3.99 2.80 -16.30
C PRO A 221 -3.68 2.83 -14.80
N THR A 222 -3.37 1.67 -14.24
CA THR A 222 -2.88 1.60 -12.86
C THR A 222 -1.39 1.89 -12.86
N SER A 223 -0.96 2.89 -12.12
CA SER A 223 0.46 3.04 -11.85
C SER A 223 0.89 1.91 -10.90
N ARG A 224 1.77 1.02 -11.34
CA ARG A 224 2.51 0.18 -10.41
C ARG A 224 3.12 1.12 -9.38
N GLY A 225 2.76 0.96 -8.10
CA GLY A 225 3.08 1.84 -6.99
C GLY A 225 4.55 2.25 -6.82
N ASP A 226 5.09 2.95 -7.80
CA ASP A 226 6.45 3.49 -7.81
C ASP A 226 6.57 4.76 -6.96
N THR A 227 5.44 5.33 -6.56
CA THR A 227 5.42 6.51 -5.70
C THR A 227 5.20 6.09 -4.25
N LEU A 228 6.19 6.36 -3.40
CA LEU A 228 6.00 6.30 -1.95
C LEU A 228 4.81 7.20 -1.57
N PRO A 229 3.90 6.73 -0.71
CA PRO A 229 2.85 7.58 -0.18
C PRO A 229 3.47 8.89 0.36
N ALA A 230 2.97 10.03 -0.11
CA ALA A 230 3.56 11.34 0.22
C ALA A 230 3.64 11.60 1.74
N ASN A 231 2.74 10.99 2.51
CA ASN A 231 2.70 11.05 3.96
C ASN A 231 3.84 10.28 4.68
N LEU A 232 4.55 9.36 3.98
CA LEU A 232 5.67 8.61 4.57
C LEU A 232 7.03 9.30 4.40
N HIS A 233 7.19 10.19 3.42
CA HIS A 233 8.44 10.91 3.20
C HIS A 233 8.81 11.80 4.38
N LEU A 234 7.82 12.53 4.91
CA LEU A 234 8.04 13.50 5.99
C LEU A 234 8.50 12.83 7.30
N PRO A 235 7.80 11.82 7.86
CA PRO A 235 8.24 11.19 9.11
C PRO A 235 9.57 10.48 8.97
N LEU A 236 9.89 9.92 7.80
CA LEU A 236 11.15 9.25 7.55
C LEU A 236 12.32 10.26 7.50
N LEU A 237 12.12 11.42 6.88
CA LEU A 237 13.08 12.50 6.83
C LEU A 237 13.29 13.10 8.23
N VAL A 238 12.22 13.32 8.99
CA VAL A 238 12.29 13.79 10.39
C VAL A 238 13.04 12.78 11.27
N GLY A 239 12.74 11.49 11.16
CA GLY A 239 13.44 10.45 11.89
C GLY A 239 14.94 10.42 11.59
N LEU A 240 15.31 10.53 10.32
CA LEU A 240 16.72 10.62 9.89
C LEU A 240 17.40 11.86 10.46
N MET A 241 16.74 13.03 10.44
CA MET A 241 17.27 14.28 11.00
C MET A 241 17.49 14.20 12.51
N VAL A 242 16.56 13.57 13.26
CA VAL A 242 16.70 13.37 14.70
C VAL A 242 17.92 12.49 15.03
N VAL A 243 18.09 11.36 14.30
CA VAL A 243 19.23 10.47 14.49
C VAL A 243 20.54 11.18 14.17
N LEU A 244 20.59 11.93 13.07
CA LEU A 244 21.78 12.69 12.68
C LEU A 244 22.13 13.76 13.73
N SER A 245 21.15 14.50 14.21
CA SER A 245 21.31 15.50 15.26
C SER A 245 21.84 14.89 16.57
N LEU A 246 21.32 13.71 16.95
CA LEU A 246 21.80 12.99 18.14
C LEU A 246 23.28 12.58 17.99
N ILE A 247 23.65 12.07 16.82
CA ILE A 247 25.04 11.69 16.52
C ILE A 247 25.96 12.91 16.61
N ILE A 248 25.58 14.02 15.99
CA ILE A 248 26.35 15.29 16.05
C ILE A 248 26.48 15.76 17.49
N TYR A 249 25.39 15.76 18.25
CA TYR A 249 25.41 16.14 19.67
C TYR A 249 26.39 15.29 20.50
N LEU A 250 26.36 13.96 20.32
CA LEU A 250 27.27 13.05 21.05
C LEU A 250 28.74 13.29 20.68
N ILE A 251 29.01 13.57 19.40
CA ILE A 251 30.38 13.94 18.95
C ILE A 251 30.82 15.24 19.59
N MET A 252 30.02 16.30 19.53
CA MET A 252 30.32 17.60 20.11
C MET A 252 30.56 17.50 21.63
N ARG A 253 29.67 16.82 22.35
CA ARG A 253 29.86 16.58 23.78
C ARG A 253 31.15 15.83 24.11
N SER A 254 31.57 14.90 23.26
CA SER A 254 32.85 14.18 23.41
C SER A 254 34.05 15.11 23.20
N ILE A 255 33.95 16.05 22.27
CA ILE A 255 35.00 17.04 21.97
C ILE A 255 35.11 18.05 23.12
N GLU A 256 34.00 18.62 23.58
CA GLU A 256 33.94 19.56 24.70
C GLU A 256 34.55 18.97 25.99
N ALA A 257 34.22 17.73 26.33
CA ALA A 257 34.79 17.04 27.48
C ALA A 257 36.31 16.85 27.39
N ARG A 258 36.87 16.81 26.17
CA ARG A 258 38.31 16.75 25.95
C ARG A 258 38.98 18.12 26.03
N MET A 259 38.34 19.13 25.45
CA MET A 259 38.82 20.51 25.51
C MET A 259 38.88 21.00 26.96
N ALA A 260 37.83 20.75 27.75
CA ALA A 260 37.82 21.09 29.18
C ALA A 260 38.96 20.42 29.99
N ARG A 261 39.34 19.19 29.66
CA ARG A 261 40.48 18.50 30.26
C ARG A 261 41.82 19.10 29.87
N LEU A 262 41.96 19.54 28.61
CA LEU A 262 43.16 20.22 28.12
C LEU A 262 43.32 21.61 28.76
N GLU A 263 42.23 22.33 28.91
CA GLU A 263 42.18 23.65 29.55
C GLU A 263 42.55 23.57 31.04
N LEU A 264 42.04 22.56 31.77
CA LEU A 264 42.43 22.24 33.14
C LEU A 264 43.91 21.86 33.25
N ALA A 265 44.44 21.10 32.31
CA ALA A 265 45.87 20.75 32.28
C ALA A 265 46.77 21.98 31.99
N ALA A 266 46.34 22.83 31.05
CA ALA A 266 47.04 24.07 30.72
C ALA A 266 47.07 25.06 31.92
N THR A 267 45.94 25.21 32.60
CA THR A 267 45.82 26.08 33.80
C THR A 267 46.68 25.56 34.95
N ARG A 268 46.79 24.25 35.15
CA ARG A 268 47.68 23.64 36.14
C ARG A 268 49.16 23.89 35.83
N ILE A 269 49.55 23.82 34.56
CA ILE A 269 50.91 24.14 34.12
C ILE A 269 51.21 25.63 34.32
N ALA A 270 50.28 26.52 33.94
CA ALA A 270 50.44 27.97 34.07
C ALA A 270 50.48 28.43 35.54
N SER A 271 49.82 27.72 36.47
CA SER A 271 49.81 28.02 37.90
C SER A 271 51.04 27.46 38.66
N GLY A 272 52.00 26.86 37.97
CA GLY A 272 53.23 26.37 38.56
C GLY A 272 53.09 25.13 39.49
N ARG A 273 51.91 24.53 39.53
CA ARG A 273 51.67 23.29 40.31
C ARG A 273 52.04 22.07 39.47
N LEU A 274 53.32 21.85 39.30
CA LEU A 274 53.93 20.64 38.74
C LEU A 274 54.17 19.60 39.87
N GLU A 275 53.18 19.32 40.68
CA GLU A 275 53.33 18.19 41.61
C GLU A 275 52.93 16.90 40.86
N THR A 276 53.88 15.97 40.87
CA THR A 276 53.95 14.61 40.35
C THR A 276 52.76 13.70 40.72
#